data_843064e4e096fb0b7ac6963ae8f98dfa
#
_entry.id   843064e4e096fb0b7ac6963ae8f98dfa
#
_cell.length_a   1.000
_cell.length_b   1.000
_cell.length_c   1.000
_cell.angle_alpha   90.00
_cell.angle_beta   90.00
_cell.angle_gamma   90.00
#
_symmetry.space_group_name_H-M   'P 1'
#
loop_
_entity.id
_entity.type
_entity.pdbx_description
1 polymer ?
#
loop_
_entity_poly.entity_id
_entity_poly.type
_entity_poly.pdbx_seq_one_letter_code
_entity_poly.pdbx_strand_id
1 'polypeptide(L)'
;MRGTVRTRGTVRTRGTVRTRDMLRAAIAGAGAAAPVLAIAILGVAVITPAGHDAGRLAFRLASAIRILPRQSAAAARGRPFSGTPAVGALFTTSGGHLADHFCTASVVHSRGGDLLLTAAHCLTGKPIGRGGIVFVPAYHDGQSPYGAWRITAVFVDSAWSSRHDPDDDVAFLRAGRPGSQIEQATGAERLGVGLPPQQVRVIGYPDAAARPITCRAPARGFGPRQLVFDCDGYADGTSGGPFLAHVSKATGRGTVIGVIGGYQQGGDTPDVSYSIRFLANVAALYETASRG
;
A
#
# COMPACT_ATOMS: atom_id res chain seq x y z
N MET A 1 68.33 13.55 -4.59
CA MET A 1 68.38 13.36 -3.13
C MET A 1 67.11 12.67 -2.75
N ARG A 2 67.13 11.47 -2.56
CA ARG A 2 67.03 10.47 -1.49
C ARG A 2 66.11 10.91 -0.32
N GLY A 3 65.07 10.10 -0.11
CA GLY A 3 64.28 10.15 1.12
C GLY A 3 63.11 9.13 1.11
N THR A 4 63.43 7.84 1.16
CA THR A 4 62.48 6.72 1.42
C THR A 4 62.15 6.65 2.91
N VAL A 5 60.90 6.53 3.29
CA VAL A 5 60.50 5.94 4.58
C VAL A 5 59.38 4.95 4.37
N ARG A 6 59.69 3.69 4.59
CA ARG A 6 58.76 2.57 4.80
C ARG A 6 58.35 2.52 6.26
N THR A 7 57.05 2.31 6.57
CA THR A 7 56.69 1.59 7.80
C THR A 7 55.53 0.63 7.50
N ARG A 8 55.83 -0.64 7.69
CA ARG A 8 54.88 -1.77 7.76
C ARG A 8 54.20 -1.74 9.14
N GLY A 9 52.91 -2.06 9.14
CA GLY A 9 52.18 -2.35 10.36
C GLY A 9 51.04 -3.34 10.08
N THR A 10 51.37 -4.61 10.11
CA THR A 10 50.42 -5.74 10.10
C THR A 10 49.91 -5.94 11.53
N VAL A 11 48.59 -5.85 11.71
CA VAL A 11 47.94 -6.43 12.90
C VAL A 11 46.86 -7.39 12.43
N ARG A 12 47.16 -8.67 12.62
CA ARG A 12 46.22 -9.80 12.53
C ARG A 12 45.57 -9.92 13.91
N THR A 13 44.26 -9.86 14.00
CA THR A 13 43.51 -10.47 15.10
C THR A 13 42.47 -11.40 14.57
N ARG A 14 42.74 -12.69 14.69
CA ARG A 14 41.77 -13.79 14.59
C ARG A 14 40.89 -13.74 15.85
N GLY A 15 39.58 -13.51 15.65
CA GLY A 15 38.54 -13.74 16.66
C GLY A 15 37.69 -14.92 16.23
N THR A 16 38.00 -16.11 16.72
CA THR A 16 37.15 -17.30 16.65
C THR A 16 35.96 -17.10 17.60
N VAL A 17 34.75 -17.00 17.07
CA VAL A 17 33.53 -17.08 17.86
C VAL A 17 33.00 -18.52 17.78
N ARG A 18 33.01 -19.17 18.93
CA ARG A 18 32.46 -20.50 19.17
C ARG A 18 30.97 -20.53 18.91
N THR A 19 30.54 -21.45 18.08
CA THR A 19 29.19 -22.01 18.02
C THR A 19 28.81 -22.55 19.39
N ARG A 20 27.78 -22.01 20.00
CA ARG A 20 27.06 -22.64 21.11
C ARG A 20 25.70 -23.08 20.62
N ASP A 21 25.52 -24.38 20.69
CA ASP A 21 24.28 -25.12 20.57
C ASP A 21 23.18 -24.45 21.40
N MET A 22 22.06 -24.10 20.76
CA MET A 22 20.81 -23.85 21.49
C MET A 22 19.79 -24.94 21.11
N LEU A 23 19.49 -25.67 22.16
CA LEU A 23 18.50 -26.73 22.29
C LEU A 23 17.19 -26.42 21.54
N ARG A 24 16.76 -27.43 20.79
CA ARG A 24 15.39 -27.58 20.34
C ARG A 24 14.49 -27.83 21.55
N ALA A 25 13.61 -26.90 21.86
CA ALA A 25 12.45 -27.16 22.70
C ALA A 25 11.23 -27.35 21.78
N ALA A 26 10.87 -28.60 21.58
CA ALA A 26 9.59 -28.94 21.00
C ALA A 26 8.52 -28.74 22.08
N ILE A 27 7.67 -27.75 21.91
CA ILE A 27 6.44 -27.62 22.70
C ILE A 27 5.30 -28.15 21.86
N ALA A 28 4.84 -29.33 22.25
CA ALA A 28 3.58 -29.88 21.78
C ALA A 28 2.44 -29.07 22.40
N GLY A 29 1.81 -28.20 21.62
CA GLY A 29 0.59 -27.48 22.00
C GLY A 29 -0.62 -28.36 21.76
N ALA A 30 -1.20 -28.87 22.83
CA ALA A 30 -2.48 -29.59 22.82
C ALA A 30 -3.59 -28.65 22.37
N GLY A 31 -4.39 -29.10 21.38
CA GLY A 31 -5.59 -28.42 20.94
C GLY A 31 -6.62 -28.34 22.06
N ALA A 32 -6.94 -27.12 22.47
CA ALA A 32 -8.10 -26.85 23.32
C ALA A 32 -9.31 -26.59 22.40
N ALA A 33 -10.15 -27.58 22.30
CA ALA A 33 -11.50 -27.45 21.75
C ALA A 33 -12.31 -26.54 22.68
N ALA A 34 -12.78 -25.41 22.19
CA ALA A 34 -13.72 -24.57 22.92
C ALA A 34 -15.10 -25.28 22.99
N PRO A 35 -15.73 -25.30 24.16
CA PRO A 35 -17.06 -25.89 24.28
C PRO A 35 -18.09 -24.94 23.64
N VAL A 36 -18.89 -25.51 22.72
CA VAL A 36 -20.11 -24.89 22.22
C VAL A 36 -21.09 -24.84 23.38
N LEU A 37 -21.37 -23.65 23.90
CA LEU A 37 -22.38 -23.43 24.93
C LEU A 37 -23.76 -23.56 24.29
N ALA A 38 -24.38 -24.74 24.43
CA ALA A 38 -25.78 -24.93 24.06
C ALA A 38 -26.65 -24.25 25.15
N ILE A 39 -27.24 -23.12 24.81
CA ILE A 39 -28.27 -22.51 25.67
C ILE A 39 -29.56 -23.30 25.48
N ALA A 40 -29.84 -24.18 26.46
CA ALA A 40 -31.15 -24.82 26.57
C ALA A 40 -32.15 -23.79 27.10
N ILE A 41 -33.06 -23.32 26.26
CA ILE A 41 -34.21 -22.53 26.68
C ILE A 41 -35.19 -23.48 27.30
N LEU A 42 -35.27 -23.49 28.63
CA LEU A 42 -36.35 -24.18 29.36
C LEU A 42 -37.66 -23.45 29.06
N GLY A 43 -38.51 -24.08 28.27
CA GLY A 43 -39.90 -23.68 28.10
C GLY A 43 -40.68 -23.88 29.38
N VAL A 44 -41.11 -22.78 30.00
CA VAL A 44 -42.10 -22.85 31.09
C VAL A 44 -43.44 -23.15 30.44
N ALA A 45 -43.93 -24.36 30.68
CA ALA A 45 -45.29 -24.75 30.31
C ALA A 45 -46.27 -24.13 31.31
N VAL A 46 -47.02 -23.10 30.91
CA VAL A 46 -48.18 -22.61 31.62
C VAL A 46 -49.35 -23.49 31.23
N ILE A 47 -49.81 -24.31 32.21
CA ILE A 47 -51.03 -25.13 32.07
C ILE A 47 -52.22 -24.20 32.38
N THR A 48 -53.06 -23.91 31.39
CA THR A 48 -54.37 -23.34 31.56
C THR A 48 -55.44 -24.36 31.13
N PRO A 49 -56.55 -24.51 31.85
CA PRO A 49 -57.52 -25.57 31.56
C PRO A 49 -58.44 -25.23 30.38
N ALA A 50 -58.72 -26.25 29.65
CA ALA A 50 -59.78 -26.54 28.70
C ALA A 50 -60.65 -25.40 28.13
N GLY A 51 -60.41 -25.06 26.86
CA GLY A 51 -61.32 -24.48 25.93
C GLY A 51 -61.04 -25.02 24.55
N HIS A 52 -62.01 -25.71 23.98
CA HIS A 52 -61.90 -26.32 22.68
C HIS A 52 -61.75 -25.29 21.57
N ASP A 53 -60.97 -25.58 20.53
CA ASP A 53 -60.91 -24.96 19.18
C ASP A 53 -59.98 -23.75 18.88
N ALA A 54 -58.88 -23.54 19.62
CA ALA A 54 -57.86 -22.59 19.12
C ALA A 54 -56.49 -23.21 18.75
N GLY A 55 -56.37 -24.54 18.75
CA GLY A 55 -55.08 -25.24 18.67
C GLY A 55 -54.53 -25.53 17.26
N ARG A 56 -55.18 -25.09 16.19
CA ARG A 56 -54.74 -25.45 14.80
C ARG A 56 -54.14 -24.33 13.97
N LEU A 57 -54.12 -23.12 14.44
CA LEU A 57 -53.55 -21.98 13.67
C LEU A 57 -52.19 -21.50 14.16
N ALA A 58 -51.75 -21.87 15.35
CA ALA A 58 -50.48 -21.41 15.93
C ALA A 58 -49.22 -22.21 15.48
N PHE A 59 -49.40 -23.38 14.84
CA PHE A 59 -48.26 -24.23 14.46
C PHE A 59 -47.73 -24.06 13.03
N ARG A 60 -48.24 -23.09 12.25
CA ARG A 60 -47.81 -22.88 10.87
C ARG A 60 -46.94 -21.64 10.63
N LEU A 61 -46.59 -20.87 11.64
CA LEU A 61 -45.75 -19.66 11.49
C LEU A 61 -44.30 -19.78 12.00
N ALA A 62 -43.91 -20.94 12.54
CA ALA A 62 -42.57 -21.16 13.09
C ALA A 62 -41.58 -21.85 12.08
N SER A 63 -41.93 -21.93 10.80
CA SER A 63 -41.07 -22.65 9.86
C SER A 63 -40.88 -21.87 8.59
N ALA A 64 -40.01 -20.86 8.59
CA ALA A 64 -39.25 -20.41 7.42
C ALA A 64 -38.39 -19.14 7.69
N ILE A 65 -37.71 -19.04 8.82
CA ILE A 65 -36.47 -18.25 8.76
C ILE A 65 -35.43 -19.20 8.15
N ARG A 66 -35.47 -19.36 6.83
CA ARG A 66 -34.31 -19.82 6.08
C ARG A 66 -33.24 -18.74 6.30
N ILE A 67 -32.30 -19.00 7.20
CA ILE A 67 -31.01 -18.31 7.20
C ILE A 67 -30.38 -18.71 5.88
N LEU A 68 -30.62 -17.89 4.85
CA LEU A 68 -29.86 -17.97 3.61
C LEU A 68 -28.40 -17.85 4.04
N PRO A 69 -27.51 -18.77 3.66
CA PRO A 69 -26.10 -18.59 3.91
C PRO A 69 -25.75 -17.25 3.27
N ARG A 70 -25.25 -16.32 4.10
CA ARG A 70 -24.69 -15.06 3.62
C ARG A 70 -23.63 -15.49 2.62
N GLN A 71 -23.91 -15.37 1.31
CA GLN A 71 -22.92 -15.62 0.29
C GLN A 71 -21.75 -14.69 0.67
N SER A 72 -20.65 -15.30 1.08
CA SER A 72 -19.39 -14.60 1.27
C SER A 72 -19.13 -13.93 -0.08
N ALA A 73 -19.30 -12.62 -0.15
CA ALA A 73 -18.94 -11.89 -1.36
C ALA A 73 -17.50 -12.29 -1.68
N ALA A 74 -17.27 -12.79 -2.89
CA ALA A 74 -15.93 -13.16 -3.33
C ALA A 74 -15.01 -11.98 -3.01
N ALA A 75 -13.89 -12.24 -2.31
CA ALA A 75 -12.95 -11.20 -1.94
C ALA A 75 -12.56 -10.40 -3.20
N ALA A 76 -12.55 -9.08 -3.08
CA ALA A 76 -12.15 -8.23 -4.20
C ALA A 76 -10.71 -8.59 -4.59
N ARG A 77 -10.44 -8.59 -5.89
CA ARG A 77 -9.12 -8.95 -6.41
C ARG A 77 -8.63 -7.94 -7.43
N GLY A 78 -7.35 -7.60 -7.34
CA GLY A 78 -6.64 -6.80 -8.32
C GLY A 78 -6.65 -7.46 -9.70
N ARG A 79 -6.93 -6.66 -10.73
CA ARG A 79 -6.96 -7.13 -12.12
C ARG A 79 -5.88 -6.43 -12.92
N PRO A 80 -5.06 -7.15 -13.70
CA PRO A 80 -4.10 -6.55 -14.61
C PRO A 80 -4.81 -5.63 -15.64
N PHE A 81 -4.14 -4.54 -16.01
CA PHE A 81 -4.59 -3.62 -17.05
C PHE A 81 -3.39 -2.89 -17.69
N SER A 82 -3.62 -2.06 -18.69
CA SER A 82 -2.56 -1.37 -19.45
C SER A 82 -2.04 -0.10 -18.76
N GLY A 83 -2.41 0.16 -17.50
CA GLY A 83 -2.00 1.35 -16.77
C GLY A 83 -2.86 2.59 -17.05
N THR A 84 -2.51 3.68 -16.38
CA THR A 84 -3.01 5.05 -16.65
C THR A 84 -1.82 5.98 -16.77
N PRO A 85 -1.88 7.04 -17.59
CA PRO A 85 -0.73 7.92 -17.79
C PRO A 85 -0.15 8.53 -16.50
N ALA A 86 -1.02 8.88 -15.54
CA ALA A 86 -0.59 9.54 -14.30
C ALA A 86 -0.03 8.59 -13.23
N VAL A 87 -0.07 7.26 -13.43
CA VAL A 87 0.47 6.28 -12.46
C VAL A 87 1.52 5.42 -13.17
N GLY A 88 2.63 5.13 -12.49
CA GLY A 88 3.73 4.38 -13.07
C GLY A 88 4.58 3.67 -12.03
N ALA A 89 5.57 2.94 -12.51
CA ALA A 89 6.52 2.21 -11.70
C ALA A 89 7.80 3.02 -11.44
N LEU A 90 8.39 2.84 -10.25
CA LEU A 90 9.71 3.33 -9.90
C LEU A 90 10.75 2.23 -10.16
N PHE A 91 11.76 2.55 -10.95
CA PHE A 91 12.86 1.66 -11.30
C PHE A 91 14.18 2.15 -10.71
N THR A 92 15.05 1.23 -10.38
CA THR A 92 16.48 1.51 -10.29
C THR A 92 17.10 1.47 -11.68
N THR A 93 18.28 2.10 -11.85
CA THR A 93 19.04 2.04 -13.11
C THR A 93 20.42 1.44 -12.87
N SER A 94 20.87 0.63 -13.82
CA SER A 94 22.21 0.06 -13.82
C SER A 94 22.80 0.17 -15.23
N GLY A 95 24.00 0.73 -15.35
CA GLY A 95 24.64 0.95 -16.64
C GLY A 95 23.84 1.81 -17.64
N GLY A 96 22.93 2.66 -17.15
CA GLY A 96 22.05 3.49 -17.99
C GLY A 96 20.77 2.80 -18.46
N HIS A 97 20.54 1.54 -18.08
CA HIS A 97 19.34 0.78 -18.40
C HIS A 97 18.42 0.66 -17.17
N LEU A 98 17.13 0.46 -17.42
CA LEU A 98 16.17 0.13 -16.37
C LEU A 98 16.53 -1.25 -15.82
N ALA A 99 16.65 -1.33 -14.49
CA ALA A 99 16.68 -2.59 -13.76
C ALA A 99 15.25 -2.98 -13.34
N ASP A 100 15.08 -3.72 -12.24
CA ASP A 100 13.77 -4.10 -11.77
C ASP A 100 13.03 -2.89 -11.18
N HIS A 101 11.73 -2.82 -11.37
CA HIS A 101 10.88 -1.87 -10.64
C HIS A 101 10.63 -2.38 -9.21
N PHE A 102 10.45 -1.47 -8.30
CA PHE A 102 10.40 -1.80 -6.87
C PHE A 102 9.27 -1.12 -6.10
N CYS A 103 8.64 -0.11 -6.70
CA CYS A 103 7.52 0.64 -6.10
C CYS A 103 6.67 1.29 -7.19
N THR A 104 5.53 1.79 -6.77
CA THR A 104 4.57 2.55 -7.56
C THR A 104 4.64 4.03 -7.18
N ALA A 105 4.40 4.92 -8.13
CA ALA A 105 4.21 6.34 -7.89
C ALA A 105 3.11 6.91 -8.77
N SER A 106 2.60 8.09 -8.42
CA SER A 106 1.63 8.83 -9.22
C SER A 106 2.05 10.28 -9.42
N VAL A 107 1.79 10.82 -10.61
CA VAL A 107 1.94 12.25 -10.89
C VAL A 107 0.83 12.99 -10.14
N VAL A 108 1.18 13.98 -9.35
CA VAL A 108 0.22 14.85 -8.65
C VAL A 108 0.37 16.28 -9.15
N HIS A 109 -0.76 16.98 -9.27
CA HIS A 109 -0.77 18.36 -9.71
C HIS A 109 0.16 19.22 -8.84
N SER A 110 0.97 20.06 -9.49
CA SER A 110 1.83 21.02 -8.82
C SER A 110 2.06 22.22 -9.72
N ARG A 111 2.50 23.35 -9.14
CA ARG A 111 2.83 24.55 -9.91
C ARG A 111 3.93 24.29 -10.95
N GLY A 112 4.92 23.46 -10.61
CA GLY A 112 6.03 23.07 -11.49
C GLY A 112 5.66 22.02 -12.53
N GLY A 113 4.54 21.30 -12.33
CA GLY A 113 4.11 20.20 -13.21
C GLY A 113 5.09 19.02 -13.22
N ASP A 114 5.88 18.85 -12.15
CA ASP A 114 6.99 17.90 -12.05
C ASP A 114 6.93 16.99 -10.83
N LEU A 115 5.80 17.00 -10.07
CA LEU A 115 5.71 16.36 -8.78
C LEU A 115 5.10 14.97 -8.87
N LEU A 116 5.74 14.02 -8.19
CA LEU A 116 5.26 12.65 -7.97
C LEU A 116 4.97 12.43 -6.50
N LEU A 117 4.09 11.47 -6.22
CA LEU A 117 3.73 10.99 -4.89
C LEU A 117 3.96 9.49 -4.80
N THR A 118 4.58 9.02 -3.71
CA THR A 118 4.85 7.62 -3.39
C THR A 118 4.94 7.40 -1.89
N ALA A 119 5.25 6.19 -1.41
CA ALA A 119 5.58 5.92 -0.02
C ALA A 119 7.05 6.28 0.28
N ALA A 120 7.33 6.73 1.50
CA ALA A 120 8.68 7.12 1.89
C ALA A 120 9.61 5.90 2.06
N HIS A 121 9.09 4.75 2.50
CA HIS A 121 9.88 3.52 2.62
C HIS A 121 10.46 3.05 1.28
N CYS A 122 9.82 3.37 0.15
CA CYS A 122 10.32 3.10 -1.20
C CYS A 122 11.70 3.70 -1.49
N LEU A 123 12.08 4.73 -0.75
CA LEU A 123 13.31 5.49 -0.98
C LEU A 123 14.43 5.11 -0.01
N THR A 124 14.12 4.30 1.01
CA THR A 124 15.09 3.86 2.01
C THR A 124 16.22 3.07 1.36
N GLY A 125 17.47 3.52 1.54
CA GLY A 125 18.65 2.88 0.97
C GLY A 125 18.79 2.98 -0.55
N LYS A 126 17.92 3.74 -1.25
CA LYS A 126 18.00 3.91 -2.70
C LYS A 126 18.90 5.09 -3.07
N PRO A 127 19.70 4.98 -4.15
CA PRO A 127 20.54 6.06 -4.62
C PRO A 127 19.69 7.17 -5.25
N ILE A 128 19.67 8.36 -4.62
CA ILE A 128 18.96 9.52 -5.13
C ILE A 128 19.93 10.39 -5.92
N GLY A 129 19.53 10.86 -7.08
CA GLY A 129 20.35 11.68 -7.98
C GLY A 129 21.19 10.86 -8.96
N ARG A 130 21.90 11.52 -9.86
CA ARG A 130 22.76 10.96 -10.94
C ARG A 130 22.26 9.67 -11.61
N GLY A 131 20.93 9.53 -11.76
CA GLY A 131 20.32 8.41 -12.48
C GLY A 131 20.02 7.17 -11.64
N GLY A 132 20.01 7.29 -10.29
CA GLY A 132 19.75 6.12 -9.43
C GLY A 132 18.30 5.63 -9.48
N ILE A 133 17.31 6.53 -9.57
CA ILE A 133 15.88 6.21 -9.64
C ILE A 133 15.26 6.90 -10.84
N VAL A 134 14.41 6.21 -11.56
CA VAL A 134 13.57 6.76 -12.62
C VAL A 134 12.11 6.32 -12.42
N PHE A 135 11.20 7.19 -12.82
CA PHE A 135 9.78 6.92 -12.90
C PHE A 135 9.37 6.64 -14.34
N VAL A 136 8.60 5.59 -14.57
CA VAL A 136 8.09 5.21 -15.89
C VAL A 136 6.56 5.23 -15.86
N PRO A 137 5.93 6.32 -16.34
CA PRO A 137 4.47 6.45 -16.39
C PRO A 137 3.84 5.40 -17.31
N ALA A 138 2.71 4.82 -16.88
CA ALA A 138 1.96 3.81 -17.62
C ALA A 138 2.81 2.62 -18.10
N TYR A 139 3.86 2.25 -17.37
CA TYR A 139 4.68 1.08 -17.70
C TYR A 139 3.80 -0.16 -17.85
N HIS A 140 4.02 -0.96 -18.87
CA HIS A 140 3.43 -2.29 -19.05
C HIS A 140 4.20 -3.09 -20.10
N ASP A 141 4.37 -4.37 -19.89
CA ASP A 141 4.96 -5.32 -20.85
C ASP A 141 6.30 -4.85 -21.44
N GLY A 142 7.17 -4.26 -20.63
CA GLY A 142 8.45 -3.69 -21.06
C GLY A 142 8.35 -2.35 -21.79
N GLN A 143 7.15 -1.80 -21.98
CA GLN A 143 6.92 -0.55 -22.71
C GLN A 143 6.93 0.66 -21.78
N SER A 144 7.46 1.76 -22.28
CA SER A 144 7.54 3.06 -21.60
C SER A 144 6.86 4.15 -22.46
N PRO A 145 5.50 4.17 -22.51
CA PRO A 145 4.78 5.01 -23.48
C PRO A 145 5.06 6.50 -23.34
N TYR A 146 5.38 6.95 -22.12
CA TYR A 146 5.72 8.33 -21.79
C TYR A 146 7.21 8.54 -21.52
N GLY A 147 8.04 7.51 -21.80
CA GLY A 147 9.48 7.50 -21.51
C GLY A 147 9.78 7.39 -20.02
N ALA A 148 11.08 7.46 -19.69
CA ALA A 148 11.60 7.43 -18.33
C ALA A 148 11.91 8.85 -17.84
N TRP A 149 11.57 9.15 -16.58
CA TRP A 149 11.73 10.44 -15.93
C TRP A 149 12.65 10.30 -14.72
N ARG A 150 13.75 11.05 -14.69
CA ARG A 150 14.73 10.99 -13.59
C ARG A 150 14.15 11.61 -12.33
N ILE A 151 14.43 11.01 -11.18
CA ILE A 151 14.15 11.62 -9.89
C ILE A 151 15.31 12.57 -9.55
N THR A 152 14.99 13.86 -9.39
CA THR A 152 15.95 14.95 -9.16
C THR A 152 15.95 15.44 -7.73
N ALA A 153 14.84 15.31 -7.01
CA ALA A 153 14.72 15.67 -5.60
C ALA A 153 13.72 14.75 -4.88
N VAL A 154 13.89 14.64 -3.56
CA VAL A 154 13.05 13.85 -2.66
C VAL A 154 12.67 14.70 -1.46
N PHE A 155 11.40 14.65 -1.08
CA PHE A 155 10.84 15.35 0.07
C PHE A 155 10.11 14.31 0.94
N VAL A 156 10.57 14.17 2.17
CA VAL A 156 9.98 13.31 3.21
C VAL A 156 9.82 14.08 4.50
N ASP A 157 8.89 13.67 5.35
CA ASP A 157 8.71 14.29 6.65
C ASP A 157 9.89 13.97 7.59
N SER A 158 10.13 14.86 8.54
CA SER A 158 11.16 14.69 9.57
C SER A 158 10.87 13.51 10.50
N ALA A 159 9.60 13.22 10.76
CA ALA A 159 9.20 12.07 11.57
C ALA A 159 9.54 10.75 10.87
N TRP A 160 9.35 10.66 9.55
CA TRP A 160 9.84 9.54 8.77
C TRP A 160 11.36 9.46 8.78
N SER A 161 12.05 10.55 8.44
CA SER A 161 13.53 10.57 8.34
C SER A 161 14.23 10.18 9.64
N SER A 162 13.66 10.53 10.80
CA SER A 162 14.29 10.32 12.11
C SER A 162 13.86 9.02 12.81
N ARG A 163 12.63 8.57 12.62
CA ARG A 163 12.04 7.47 13.40
C ARG A 163 11.37 6.39 12.55
N HIS A 164 11.27 6.60 11.24
CA HIS A 164 10.45 5.76 10.34
C HIS A 164 9.02 5.61 10.86
N ASP A 165 8.43 6.75 11.28
CA ASP A 165 7.07 6.79 11.80
C ASP A 165 6.09 6.35 10.71
N PRO A 166 5.35 5.23 10.89
CA PRO A 166 4.45 4.72 9.85
C PRO A 166 3.31 5.68 9.50
N ASP A 167 3.00 6.65 10.37
CA ASP A 167 1.99 7.67 10.12
C ASP A 167 2.49 8.82 9.21
N ASP A 168 3.78 8.79 8.84
CA ASP A 168 4.44 9.75 7.94
C ASP A 168 5.13 9.05 6.76
N ASP A 169 4.75 7.80 6.44
CA ASP A 169 5.27 7.02 5.31
C ASP A 169 4.74 7.51 3.96
N VAL A 170 5.12 8.73 3.61
CA VAL A 170 4.79 9.38 2.34
C VAL A 170 5.97 10.21 1.86
N ALA A 171 6.18 10.24 0.55
CA ALA A 171 7.20 11.07 -0.08
C ALA A 171 6.67 11.77 -1.32
N PHE A 172 7.14 13.00 -1.55
CA PHE A 172 7.04 13.65 -2.84
C PHE A 172 8.40 13.62 -3.53
N LEU A 173 8.39 13.43 -4.85
CA LEU A 173 9.57 13.37 -5.69
C LEU A 173 9.44 14.40 -6.80
N ARG A 174 10.55 15.02 -7.21
CA ARG A 174 10.58 15.72 -8.50
C ARG A 174 11.07 14.82 -9.60
N ALA A 175 10.33 14.82 -10.68
CA ALA A 175 10.66 14.12 -11.90
C ALA A 175 11.13 15.11 -12.97
N GLY A 176 12.36 14.94 -13.45
CA GLY A 176 12.96 15.81 -14.44
C GLY A 176 13.25 15.11 -15.76
N ARG A 177 12.96 15.85 -16.86
CA ARG A 177 13.36 15.53 -18.22
C ARG A 177 13.60 16.85 -18.95
N PRO A 178 14.75 17.05 -19.63
CA PRO A 178 15.03 18.31 -20.32
C PRO A 178 13.92 18.73 -21.28
N GLY A 179 13.45 19.98 -21.14
CA GLY A 179 12.43 20.57 -22.02
C GLY A 179 11.03 20.01 -21.88
N SER A 180 10.72 19.23 -20.82
CA SER A 180 9.42 18.59 -20.65
C SER A 180 8.95 18.64 -19.21
N GLN A 181 7.65 18.83 -19.00
CA GLN A 181 6.97 18.68 -17.71
C GLN A 181 6.14 17.39 -17.70
N ILE A 182 6.26 16.59 -16.66
CA ILE A 182 5.59 15.30 -16.62
C ILE A 182 4.06 15.43 -16.60
N GLU A 183 3.54 16.41 -15.89
CA GLU A 183 2.09 16.67 -15.84
C GLU A 183 1.51 17.00 -17.21
N GLN A 184 2.25 17.71 -18.07
CA GLN A 184 1.82 18.00 -19.44
C GLN A 184 1.77 16.73 -20.29
N ALA A 185 2.69 15.79 -20.05
CA ALA A 185 2.76 14.55 -20.81
C ALA A 185 1.68 13.53 -20.38
N THR A 186 1.39 13.43 -19.07
CA THR A 186 0.58 12.36 -18.49
C THR A 186 -0.75 12.84 -17.89
N GLY A 187 -0.88 14.15 -17.64
CA GLY A 187 -1.82 14.69 -16.68
C GLY A 187 -1.41 14.32 -15.25
N ALA A 188 -2.19 14.76 -14.28
CA ALA A 188 -1.93 14.56 -12.86
C ALA A 188 -3.18 14.22 -12.08
N GLU A 189 -3.01 13.51 -10.98
CA GLU A 189 -4.01 13.31 -9.95
C GLU A 189 -4.11 14.58 -9.08
N ARG A 190 -5.24 14.79 -8.41
CA ARG A 190 -5.39 15.83 -7.40
C ARG A 190 -4.98 15.30 -6.04
N LEU A 191 -4.33 16.09 -5.22
CA LEU A 191 -4.08 15.73 -3.82
C LEU A 191 -5.33 16.04 -2.98
N GLY A 192 -5.85 15.04 -2.26
CA GLY A 192 -6.98 15.15 -1.36
C GLY A 192 -6.57 15.06 0.10
N VAL A 193 -6.60 16.18 0.82
CA VAL A 193 -6.25 16.26 2.24
C VAL A 193 -7.53 16.35 3.08
N GLY A 194 -7.56 15.62 4.22
CA GLY A 194 -8.67 15.65 5.16
C GLY A 194 -9.95 14.94 4.69
N LEU A 195 -9.89 14.24 3.54
CA LEU A 195 -11.06 13.52 3.04
C LEU A 195 -11.37 12.29 3.89
N PRO A 196 -12.67 11.97 4.10
CA PRO A 196 -13.06 10.78 4.84
C PRO A 196 -12.74 9.50 4.07
N PRO A 197 -12.64 8.34 4.77
CA PRO A 197 -12.61 7.04 4.13
C PRO A 197 -13.81 6.84 3.20
N GLN A 198 -13.56 6.33 2.00
CA GLN A 198 -14.59 6.20 0.96
C GLN A 198 -14.22 5.15 -0.07
N GLN A 199 -15.08 4.95 -1.07
CA GLN A 199 -14.77 4.09 -2.21
C GLN A 199 -13.57 4.62 -2.99
N VAL A 200 -12.57 3.77 -3.20
CA VAL A 200 -11.37 4.11 -3.96
C VAL A 200 -11.10 3.12 -5.09
N ARG A 201 -10.33 3.56 -6.06
CA ARG A 201 -9.61 2.73 -7.00
C ARG A 201 -8.14 2.77 -6.61
N VAL A 202 -7.55 1.62 -6.31
CA VAL A 202 -6.12 1.51 -6.05
C VAL A 202 -5.42 0.97 -7.29
N ILE A 203 -4.24 1.50 -7.61
CA ILE A 203 -3.39 1.05 -8.71
C ILE A 203 -2.03 0.74 -8.11
N GLY A 204 -1.46 -0.42 -8.44
CA GLY A 204 -0.14 -0.84 -7.99
C GLY A 204 0.60 -1.62 -9.08
N TYR A 205 1.92 -1.59 -9.00
CA TYR A 205 2.84 -2.31 -9.88
C TYR A 205 3.53 -3.44 -9.08
N PRO A 206 2.95 -4.67 -9.02
CA PRO A 206 3.65 -5.78 -8.36
C PRO A 206 4.99 -6.03 -9.07
N ASP A 207 6.07 -6.17 -8.32
CA ASP A 207 7.44 -6.29 -8.85
C ASP A 207 7.65 -7.52 -9.74
N ALA A 208 6.96 -8.61 -9.45
CA ALA A 208 6.97 -9.83 -10.24
C ALA A 208 6.07 -9.78 -11.49
N ALA A 209 5.36 -8.66 -11.75
CA ALA A 209 4.38 -8.56 -12.83
C ALA A 209 4.79 -7.54 -13.91
N ALA A 210 4.59 -7.91 -15.18
CA ALA A 210 4.84 -7.01 -16.30
C ALA A 210 3.80 -5.90 -16.46
N ARG A 211 2.66 -5.98 -15.74
CA ARG A 211 1.53 -5.04 -15.82
C ARG A 211 1.10 -4.57 -14.45
N PRO A 212 0.61 -3.33 -14.34
CA PRO A 212 -0.05 -2.89 -13.13
C PRO A 212 -1.36 -3.61 -12.91
N ILE A 213 -1.77 -3.67 -11.64
CA ILE A 213 -3.09 -4.14 -11.24
C ILE A 213 -3.95 -2.98 -10.74
N THR A 214 -5.25 -3.15 -10.81
CA THR A 214 -6.21 -2.20 -10.26
C THR A 214 -7.38 -2.93 -9.60
N CYS A 215 -7.85 -2.37 -8.47
CA CYS A 215 -9.01 -2.83 -7.74
C CYS A 215 -9.86 -1.65 -7.28
N ARG A 216 -11.16 -1.89 -7.14
CA ARG A 216 -12.09 -0.93 -6.53
C ARG A 216 -12.75 -1.56 -5.32
N ALA A 217 -12.53 -0.96 -4.16
CA ALA A 217 -13.14 -1.37 -2.90
C ALA A 217 -13.23 -0.16 -1.95
N PRO A 218 -14.02 -0.23 -0.87
CA PRO A 218 -14.02 0.82 0.13
C PRO A 218 -12.68 0.84 0.89
N ALA A 219 -12.05 2.01 0.96
CA ALA A 219 -11.06 2.27 2.00
C ALA A 219 -11.80 2.55 3.30
N ARG A 220 -11.38 1.94 4.40
CA ARG A 220 -11.95 2.11 5.74
C ARG A 220 -10.92 2.72 6.67
N GLY A 221 -11.37 3.37 7.74
CA GLY A 221 -10.45 3.86 8.78
C GLY A 221 -9.77 2.69 9.50
N PHE A 222 -8.47 2.80 9.74
CA PHE A 222 -7.67 1.93 10.57
C PHE A 222 -6.93 2.80 11.60
N GLY A 223 -7.50 2.93 12.79
CA GLY A 223 -7.07 3.93 13.76
C GLY A 223 -7.32 5.37 13.28
N PRO A 224 -6.70 6.36 13.96
CA PRO A 224 -6.97 7.78 13.66
C PRO A 224 -6.23 8.29 12.41
N ARG A 225 -5.10 7.69 12.06
CA ARG A 225 -4.16 8.20 11.04
C ARG A 225 -3.95 7.28 9.84
N GLN A 226 -4.58 6.10 9.82
CA GLN A 226 -4.40 5.12 8.76
C GLN A 226 -5.72 4.77 8.07
N LEU A 227 -5.60 4.21 6.87
CA LEU A 227 -6.66 3.57 6.10
C LEU A 227 -6.32 2.10 5.90
N VAL A 228 -7.33 1.27 5.73
CA VAL A 228 -7.20 -0.13 5.30
C VAL A 228 -8.04 -0.37 4.05
N PHE A 229 -7.53 -1.19 3.15
CA PHE A 229 -8.13 -1.54 1.87
C PHE A 229 -7.98 -3.04 1.63
N ASP A 230 -9.10 -3.74 1.51
CA ASP A 230 -9.12 -5.19 1.31
C ASP A 230 -9.29 -5.49 -0.17
N CYS A 231 -8.22 -5.95 -0.81
CA CYS A 231 -8.24 -6.44 -2.18
C CYS A 231 -6.99 -7.29 -2.44
N ASP A 232 -7.17 -8.54 -2.85
CA ASP A 232 -6.08 -9.48 -3.12
C ASP A 232 -5.23 -9.08 -4.35
N GLY A 233 -3.93 -9.40 -4.30
CA GLY A 233 -2.96 -9.24 -5.37
C GLY A 233 -2.00 -8.06 -5.22
N TYR A 234 -2.07 -7.31 -4.12
CA TYR A 234 -1.17 -6.19 -3.84
C TYR A 234 0.09 -6.66 -3.11
N ALA A 235 0.95 -7.35 -3.85
CA ALA A 235 2.26 -7.82 -3.38
C ALA A 235 3.33 -6.71 -3.43
N ASP A 236 4.58 -7.06 -3.11
CA ASP A 236 5.74 -6.18 -3.21
C ASP A 236 5.78 -5.43 -4.57
N GLY A 237 6.31 -4.21 -4.56
CA GLY A 237 6.29 -3.32 -5.71
C GLY A 237 5.02 -2.45 -5.81
N THR A 238 3.89 -2.83 -5.20
CA THR A 238 2.68 -2.00 -5.18
C THR A 238 2.76 -0.83 -4.21
N SER A 239 3.72 -0.82 -3.29
CA SER A 239 4.04 0.27 -2.36
C SER A 239 4.09 1.62 -3.08
N GLY A 240 3.50 2.66 -2.48
CA GLY A 240 3.35 3.99 -3.10
C GLY A 240 2.18 4.09 -4.08
N GLY A 241 1.48 3.00 -4.35
CA GLY A 241 0.30 2.98 -5.21
C GLY A 241 -0.84 3.86 -4.67
N PRO A 242 -1.44 4.75 -5.50
CA PRO A 242 -2.40 5.73 -5.03
C PRO A 242 -3.78 5.12 -4.72
N PHE A 243 -4.40 5.60 -3.63
CA PHE A 243 -5.81 5.41 -3.32
C PHE A 243 -6.61 6.54 -3.98
N LEU A 244 -7.20 6.28 -5.14
CA LEU A 244 -7.90 7.26 -5.96
C LEU A 244 -9.39 7.30 -5.67
N ALA A 245 -9.86 8.38 -5.07
CA ALA A 245 -11.27 8.74 -4.93
C ALA A 245 -11.74 9.56 -6.14
N HIS A 246 -13.04 9.63 -6.37
CA HIS A 246 -13.68 10.48 -7.40
C HIS A 246 -13.07 10.32 -8.81
N VAL A 247 -12.76 9.08 -9.21
CA VAL A 247 -12.11 8.80 -10.50
C VAL A 247 -13.03 9.15 -11.67
N SER A 248 -12.59 10.05 -12.52
CA SER A 248 -13.26 10.45 -13.76
C SER A 248 -13.26 9.28 -14.75
N LYS A 249 -14.42 8.96 -15.31
CA LYS A 249 -14.53 7.94 -16.36
C LYS A 249 -13.84 8.37 -17.66
N ALA A 250 -13.81 9.67 -17.94
CA ALA A 250 -13.25 10.20 -19.18
C ALA A 250 -11.72 10.20 -19.20
N THR A 251 -11.08 10.49 -18.05
CA THR A 251 -9.62 10.64 -17.98
C THR A 251 -8.92 9.53 -17.18
N GLY A 252 -9.66 8.74 -16.41
CA GLY A 252 -9.11 7.75 -15.48
C GLY A 252 -8.43 8.36 -14.24
N ARG A 253 -8.32 9.69 -14.13
CA ARG A 253 -7.70 10.43 -13.03
C ARG A 253 -8.69 10.72 -11.92
N GLY A 254 -8.18 10.87 -10.70
CA GLY A 254 -8.99 11.09 -9.52
C GLY A 254 -8.33 12.01 -8.49
N THR A 255 -8.75 11.84 -7.25
CA THR A 255 -8.18 12.52 -6.10
C THR A 255 -7.46 11.49 -5.24
N VAL A 256 -6.15 11.63 -5.06
CA VAL A 256 -5.35 10.75 -4.19
C VAL A 256 -5.63 11.11 -2.74
N ILE A 257 -6.12 10.15 -1.96
CA ILE A 257 -6.41 10.32 -0.53
C ILE A 257 -5.50 9.48 0.37
N GLY A 258 -4.59 8.71 -0.23
CA GLY A 258 -3.62 7.84 0.42
C GLY A 258 -2.73 7.15 -0.60
N VAL A 259 -1.69 6.49 -0.12
CA VAL A 259 -0.78 5.63 -0.90
C VAL A 259 -0.53 4.34 -0.14
N ILE A 260 -0.31 3.21 -0.82
CA ILE A 260 0.10 1.96 -0.17
C ILE A 260 1.38 2.22 0.61
N GLY A 261 1.31 2.15 1.93
CA GLY A 261 2.38 2.47 2.87
C GLY A 261 1.83 2.59 4.29
N GLY A 262 2.62 3.11 5.22
CA GLY A 262 2.22 3.26 6.62
C GLY A 262 2.37 1.99 7.44
N TYR A 263 1.31 1.54 8.09
CA TYR A 263 1.34 0.34 8.92
C TYR A 263 1.86 -0.86 8.12
N GLN A 264 2.85 -1.58 8.69
CA GLN A 264 3.55 -2.69 8.02
C GLN A 264 4.05 -2.33 6.60
N GLN A 265 4.49 -1.09 6.39
CA GLN A 265 4.92 -0.57 5.08
C GLN A 265 3.90 -0.81 3.94
N GLY A 266 2.62 -0.86 4.29
CA GLY A 266 1.53 -1.08 3.34
C GLY A 266 0.82 -2.42 3.46
N GLY A 267 1.32 -3.36 4.28
CA GLY A 267 0.73 -4.66 4.57
C GLY A 267 1.71 -5.81 4.43
N ASP A 268 1.57 -6.83 5.27
CA ASP A 268 2.40 -8.04 5.27
C ASP A 268 1.86 -9.14 4.34
N THR A 269 0.64 -8.96 3.82
CA THR A 269 -0.03 -9.94 2.97
C THR A 269 -0.66 -9.26 1.74
N PRO A 270 -0.75 -9.95 0.58
CA PRO A 270 -1.20 -9.32 -0.66
C PRO A 270 -2.69 -9.00 -0.71
N ASP A 271 -3.49 -9.44 0.25
CA ASP A 271 -4.95 -9.27 0.29
C ASP A 271 -5.42 -8.07 1.11
N VAL A 272 -4.52 -7.48 1.92
CA VAL A 272 -4.80 -6.30 2.74
C VAL A 272 -3.71 -5.26 2.55
N SER A 273 -4.11 -4.05 2.17
CA SER A 273 -3.18 -2.91 2.06
C SER A 273 -3.54 -1.81 3.04
N TYR A 274 -2.54 -1.14 3.56
CA TYR A 274 -2.69 0.03 4.42
C TYR A 274 -2.20 1.29 3.72
N SER A 275 -2.65 2.44 4.23
CA SER A 275 -2.23 3.76 3.79
C SER A 275 -2.28 4.73 4.95
N ILE A 276 -1.40 5.72 4.95
CA ILE A 276 -1.60 6.87 5.83
C ILE A 276 -2.81 7.68 5.35
N ARG A 277 -3.51 8.34 6.28
CA ARG A 277 -4.50 9.37 5.94
C ARG A 277 -3.77 10.67 5.63
N PHE A 278 -4.13 11.29 4.52
CA PHE A 278 -3.57 12.59 4.16
C PHE A 278 -4.20 13.68 5.02
N LEU A 279 -3.44 14.16 5.99
CA LEU A 279 -3.82 15.21 6.95
C LEU A 279 -2.90 16.42 6.79
N ALA A 280 -2.84 17.29 7.79
CA ALA A 280 -2.07 18.54 7.74
C ALA A 280 -0.56 18.34 7.51
N ASN A 281 0.02 17.23 8.01
CA ASN A 281 1.42 16.86 7.76
C ASN A 281 1.70 16.66 6.27
N VAL A 282 0.83 15.93 5.56
CA VAL A 282 0.97 15.69 4.12
C VAL A 282 0.78 16.98 3.33
N ALA A 283 -0.17 17.85 3.74
CA ALA A 283 -0.37 19.15 3.14
C ALA A 283 0.89 20.03 3.26
N ALA A 284 1.50 20.09 4.44
CA ALA A 284 2.72 20.86 4.69
C ALA A 284 3.92 20.33 3.85
N LEU A 285 4.04 19.01 3.75
CA LEU A 285 5.07 18.38 2.93
C LEU A 285 4.86 18.69 1.43
N TYR A 286 3.61 18.60 0.95
CA TYR A 286 3.25 18.95 -0.43
C TYR A 286 3.56 20.42 -0.75
N GLU A 287 3.21 21.36 0.13
CA GLU A 287 3.54 22.77 -0.03
C GLU A 287 5.05 22.99 -0.12
N THR A 288 5.84 22.28 0.69
CA THR A 288 7.31 22.34 0.64
C THR A 288 7.83 21.81 -0.69
N ALA A 289 7.35 20.67 -1.15
CA ALA A 289 7.77 20.04 -2.40
C ALA A 289 7.35 20.84 -3.64
N SER A 290 6.25 21.60 -3.59
CA SER A 290 5.70 22.37 -4.71
C SER A 290 6.35 23.74 -4.91
N ARG A 291 7.14 24.26 -3.95
CA ARG A 291 7.72 25.64 -4.00
C ARG A 291 9.05 25.72 -4.72
N GLY A 292 9.72 24.64 -4.97
CA GLY A 292 11.09 24.61 -5.47
C GLY A 292 11.20 24.48 -7.02
#